data_c94e32d191e44adf34383f844acd2c2f
#
_entry.id   c94e32d191e44adf34383f844acd2c2f
#
_cell.length_a   1.000
_cell.length_b   1.000
_cell.length_c   1.000
_cell.angle_alpha   90.00
_cell.angle_beta   90.00
_cell.angle_gamma   90.00
#
_symmetry.space_group_name_H-M   'P 1'
#
loop_
_entity.id
_entity.type
_entity.pdbx_description
1 polymer ?
#
loop_
_entity_poly.entity_id
_entity_poly.type
_entity_poly.pdbx_seq_one_letter_code
_entity_poly.pdbx_strand_id
1 'polypeptide(L)'
;MEIFEDAPERAYAWAQAGRGAALATVIETWGSAPRRVGAQLAISGDGEMQGSVSGGCVEGAVVTEALEAIEDGVPRVLEYGVSDGDAFAVGLACGGTIRILVEPIGGQGMPFEVLAELVAARAARTPVAYVVRLGGSDGRIEHTGHSDRFRLDRSGLE
;
A
#
# COMPACT_ATOMS: atom_id res chain seq x y z
N MET A 1 -10.23 -20.40 15.62
CA MET A 1 -9.99 -19.83 14.29
C MET A 1 -9.26 -18.51 14.47
N GLU A 2 -8.00 -18.48 14.14
CA GLU A 2 -7.24 -17.24 14.20
C GLU A 2 -7.74 -16.29 13.10
N ILE A 3 -8.34 -15.18 13.51
CA ILE A 3 -8.64 -14.07 12.61
C ILE A 3 -7.33 -13.34 12.43
N PHE A 4 -6.74 -13.46 11.24
CA PHE A 4 -5.60 -12.64 10.88
C PHE A 4 -6.07 -11.18 10.79
N GLU A 5 -5.85 -10.43 11.83
CA GLU A 5 -6.03 -8.97 11.80
C GLU A 5 -4.76 -8.31 11.26
N ASP A 6 -4.52 -8.49 9.99
CA ASP A 6 -3.42 -7.86 9.29
C ASP A 6 -3.89 -6.59 8.55
N ALA A 7 -2.99 -5.89 7.88
CA ALA A 7 -3.30 -4.61 7.26
C ALA A 7 -4.48 -4.67 6.26
N PRO A 8 -4.57 -5.64 5.33
CA PRO A 8 -5.71 -5.70 4.42
C PRO A 8 -7.05 -5.89 5.13
N GLU A 9 -7.11 -6.76 6.13
CA GLU A 9 -8.32 -7.05 6.90
C GLU A 9 -8.77 -5.82 7.70
N ARG A 10 -7.82 -5.08 8.25
CA ARG A 10 -8.12 -3.86 9.00
C ARG A 10 -8.62 -2.74 8.07
N ALA A 11 -7.98 -2.54 6.93
CA ALA A 11 -8.43 -1.57 5.93
C ALA A 11 -9.86 -1.90 5.46
N TYR A 12 -10.15 -3.17 5.22
CA TYR A 12 -11.49 -3.63 4.87
C TYR A 12 -12.52 -3.30 5.95
N ALA A 13 -12.20 -3.59 7.22
CA ALA A 13 -13.11 -3.33 8.33
C ALA A 13 -13.42 -1.83 8.47
N TRP A 14 -12.43 -0.98 8.36
CA TRP A 14 -12.62 0.48 8.43
C TRP A 14 -13.43 1.01 7.25
N ALA A 15 -13.12 0.55 6.03
CA ALA A 15 -13.86 0.95 4.84
C ALA A 15 -15.33 0.51 4.91
N GLN A 16 -15.59 -0.72 5.37
CA GLN A 16 -16.94 -1.26 5.54
C GLN A 16 -17.73 -0.46 6.59
N ALA A 17 -17.08 0.02 7.63
CA ALA A 17 -17.68 0.84 8.66
C ALA A 17 -17.90 2.31 8.24
N GLY A 18 -17.50 2.70 7.03
CA GLY A 18 -17.64 4.07 6.53
C GLY A 18 -16.64 5.06 7.14
N ARG A 19 -15.57 4.56 7.79
CA ARG A 19 -14.55 5.42 8.43
C ARG A 19 -13.51 5.96 7.46
N GLY A 20 -13.50 5.47 6.21
CA GLY A 20 -12.41 5.69 5.29
C GLY A 20 -11.21 4.79 5.60
N ALA A 21 -10.46 4.44 4.59
CA ALA A 21 -9.26 3.63 4.75
C ALA A 21 -8.29 3.86 3.59
N ALA A 22 -7.01 3.62 3.85
CA ALA A 22 -5.97 3.52 2.84
C ALA A 22 -5.06 2.34 3.18
N LEU A 23 -4.44 1.79 2.16
CA LEU A 23 -3.46 0.74 2.29
C LEU A 23 -2.15 1.22 1.67
N ALA A 24 -1.10 1.25 2.48
CA ALA A 24 0.25 1.59 2.05
C ALA A 24 1.06 0.30 1.90
N THR A 25 1.74 0.14 0.78
CA THR A 25 2.51 -1.07 0.46
C THR A 25 3.91 -0.70 0.01
N VAL A 26 4.93 -1.32 0.59
CA VAL A 26 6.30 -1.20 0.10
C VAL A 26 6.41 -1.90 -1.26
N ILE A 27 6.71 -1.14 -2.30
CA ILE A 27 6.81 -1.66 -3.68
C ILE A 27 8.24 -1.78 -4.17
N GLU A 28 9.17 -1.07 -3.56
CA GLU A 28 10.58 -1.08 -3.95
C GLU A 28 11.47 -0.71 -2.78
N THR A 29 12.64 -1.34 -2.70
CA THR A 29 13.64 -1.06 -1.66
C THR A 29 15.03 -1.05 -2.26
N TRP A 30 15.88 -0.14 -1.76
CA TRP A 30 17.31 -0.12 -2.05
C TRP A 30 18.12 -0.04 -0.76
N GLY A 31 19.24 -0.75 -0.74
CA GLY A 31 20.12 -0.76 0.40
C GLY A 31 19.46 -1.42 1.60
N SER A 32 19.79 -0.95 2.79
CA SER A 32 19.27 -1.49 4.05
C SER A 32 17.93 -0.90 4.38
N ALA A 33 16.85 -1.48 3.82
CA ALA A 33 15.49 -1.11 4.18
C ALA A 33 15.01 -1.92 5.40
N PRO A 34 14.26 -1.30 6.34
CA PRO A 34 13.81 -1.98 7.56
C PRO A 34 12.70 -2.99 7.32
N ARG A 35 11.97 -2.86 6.21
CA ARG A 35 10.90 -3.79 5.82
C ARG A 35 11.08 -4.19 4.36
N ARG A 36 10.57 -5.38 4.04
CA ARG A 36 10.66 -5.95 2.68
C ARG A 36 9.54 -5.42 1.78
N VAL A 37 9.74 -5.53 0.47
CA VAL A 37 8.69 -5.36 -0.52
C VAL A 37 7.50 -6.25 -0.15
N GLY A 38 6.29 -5.68 -0.22
CA GLY A 38 5.07 -6.34 0.22
C GLY A 38 4.64 -6.04 1.64
N ALA A 39 5.50 -5.43 2.47
CA ALA A 39 5.10 -4.97 3.80
C ALA A 39 4.01 -3.90 3.68
N GLN A 40 3.01 -3.94 4.57
CA GLN A 40 1.83 -3.09 4.46
C GLN A 40 1.48 -2.40 5.77
N LEU A 41 0.90 -1.22 5.62
CA LEU A 41 0.33 -0.40 6.69
C LEU A 41 -1.08 0.02 6.28
N ALA A 42 -2.07 -0.32 7.08
CA ALA A 42 -3.43 0.20 6.92
C ALA A 42 -3.59 1.47 7.75
N ILE A 43 -4.28 2.45 7.19
CA ILE A 43 -4.55 3.74 7.83
C ILE A 43 -6.05 4.02 7.71
N SER A 44 -6.71 4.38 8.83
CA SER A 44 -8.11 4.82 8.81
C SER A 44 -8.23 6.31 8.54
N GLY A 45 -9.42 6.76 8.18
CA GLY A 45 -9.71 8.19 7.95
C GLY A 45 -9.52 9.08 9.18
N ASP A 46 -9.47 8.51 10.35
CA ASP A 46 -9.20 9.20 11.63
C ASP A 46 -7.77 8.95 12.15
N GLY A 47 -6.90 8.37 11.34
CA GLY A 47 -5.47 8.27 11.63
C GLY A 47 -5.03 7.05 12.44
N GLU A 48 -5.92 6.08 12.68
CA GLU A 48 -5.50 4.79 13.25
C GLU A 48 -4.67 3.99 12.25
N MET A 49 -3.72 3.22 12.74
CA MET A 49 -2.83 2.41 11.90
C MET A 49 -2.74 0.97 12.38
N GLN A 50 -2.52 0.07 11.40
CA GLN A 50 -2.24 -1.34 11.63
C GLN A 50 -1.19 -1.82 10.64
N GLY A 51 -0.11 -2.41 11.14
CA GLY A 51 1.01 -2.88 10.32
C GLY A 51 2.21 -1.95 10.34
N SER A 52 3.11 -2.11 9.37
CA SER A 52 4.33 -1.30 9.27
C SER A 52 4.93 -1.36 7.88
N VAL A 53 5.51 -0.26 7.44
CA VAL A 53 6.26 -0.16 6.17
C VAL A 53 7.73 0.17 6.38
N SER A 54 8.12 0.64 7.57
CA SER A 54 9.49 1.09 7.83
C SER A 54 10.00 0.76 9.24
N GLY A 55 9.21 0.06 10.04
CA GLY A 55 9.58 -0.22 11.43
C GLY A 55 9.57 1.01 12.34
N GLY A 56 8.84 2.06 11.99
CA GLY A 56 8.68 3.27 12.79
C GLY A 56 9.35 4.52 12.22
N CYS A 57 10.16 4.40 11.15
CA CYS A 57 10.92 5.54 10.62
C CYS A 57 10.05 6.57 9.90
N VAL A 58 9.11 6.12 9.06
CA VAL A 58 8.35 7.01 8.18
C VAL A 58 6.83 6.89 8.32
N GLU A 59 6.33 6.05 9.22
CA GLU A 59 4.89 5.82 9.39
C GLU A 59 4.11 7.12 9.59
N GLY A 60 4.63 8.07 10.37
CA GLY A 60 3.98 9.36 10.58
C GLY A 60 3.80 10.15 9.28
N ALA A 61 4.82 10.18 8.42
CA ALA A 61 4.75 10.83 7.12
C ALA A 61 3.78 10.10 6.18
N VAL A 62 3.79 8.78 6.20
CA VAL A 62 2.87 7.95 5.40
C VAL A 62 1.42 8.16 5.84
N VAL A 63 1.15 8.26 7.13
CA VAL A 63 -0.20 8.56 7.65
C VAL A 63 -0.70 9.90 7.14
N THR A 64 0.12 10.94 7.16
CA THR A 64 -0.25 12.26 6.63
C THR A 64 -0.66 12.19 5.16
N GLU A 65 0.15 11.54 4.35
CA GLU A 65 -0.14 11.35 2.91
C GLU A 65 -1.37 10.47 2.69
N ALA A 66 -1.54 9.44 3.51
CA ALA A 66 -2.70 8.55 3.43
C ALA A 66 -4.01 9.28 3.76
N LEU A 67 -4.01 10.17 4.74
CA LEU A 67 -5.18 10.98 5.08
C LEU A 67 -5.58 11.89 3.91
N GLU A 68 -4.61 12.50 3.25
CA GLU A 68 -4.87 13.28 2.03
C GLU A 68 -5.41 12.40 0.90
N ALA A 69 -4.86 11.21 0.71
CA ALA A 69 -5.33 10.26 -0.30
C ALA A 69 -6.76 9.80 -0.04
N ILE A 70 -7.14 9.58 1.22
CA ILE A 70 -8.51 9.24 1.60
C ILE A 70 -9.46 10.40 1.26
N GLU A 71 -9.04 11.63 1.50
CA GLU A 71 -9.85 12.82 1.25
C GLU A 71 -10.03 13.08 -0.24
N ASP A 72 -8.96 13.06 -1.03
CA ASP A 72 -9.02 13.36 -2.47
C ASP A 72 -9.33 12.15 -3.36
N GLY A 73 -9.23 10.95 -2.82
CA GLY A 73 -9.49 9.71 -3.55
C GLY A 73 -8.39 9.32 -4.54
N VAL A 74 -7.23 9.95 -4.47
CA VAL A 74 -6.15 9.76 -5.45
C VAL A 74 -5.00 8.96 -4.84
N PRO A 75 -4.65 7.81 -5.43
CA PRO A 75 -3.47 7.05 -4.99
C PRO A 75 -2.17 7.78 -5.35
N ARG A 76 -1.10 7.50 -4.63
CA ARG A 76 0.20 8.12 -4.84
C ARG A 76 1.35 7.17 -4.50
N VAL A 77 2.49 7.44 -5.09
CA VAL A 77 3.75 6.75 -4.78
C VAL A 77 4.63 7.72 -4.01
N LEU A 78 5.10 7.28 -2.85
CA LEU A 78 5.98 8.04 -1.97
C LEU A 78 7.38 7.41 -2.01
N GLU A 79 8.39 8.26 -1.92
CA GLU A 79 9.78 7.82 -1.82
C GLU A 79 10.42 8.42 -0.58
N TYR A 80 11.05 7.58 0.23
CA TYR A 80 11.75 7.97 1.43
C TYR A 80 13.16 7.37 1.42
N GLY A 81 14.13 8.19 1.79
CA GLY A 81 15.52 7.74 1.83
C GLY A 81 16.47 8.90 2.07
N VAL A 82 17.75 8.59 2.03
CA VAL A 82 18.79 9.62 2.06
C VAL A 82 18.88 10.21 0.64
N SER A 83 18.29 11.40 0.42
CA SER A 83 18.56 12.16 -0.79
C SER A 83 19.74 13.10 -0.54
N ASP A 84 20.68 13.09 -1.48
CA ASP A 84 21.81 14.00 -1.43
C ASP A 84 21.35 15.46 -1.40
N GLY A 85 21.58 16.15 -0.29
CA GLY A 85 21.37 17.57 -0.16
C GLY A 85 20.08 18.04 0.52
N ASP A 86 19.22 17.13 0.98
CA ASP A 86 18.02 17.53 1.69
C ASP A 86 18.10 17.16 3.18
N ALA A 87 18.62 18.08 3.99
CA ALA A 87 18.81 17.88 5.43
C ALA A 87 17.49 17.73 6.22
N PHE A 88 16.34 17.98 5.57
CA PHE A 88 15.01 17.92 6.15
C PHE A 88 14.15 16.81 5.58
N ALA A 89 14.65 16.03 4.60
CA ALA A 89 13.93 14.89 4.09
C ALA A 89 13.75 13.84 5.18
N VAL A 90 12.56 13.24 5.23
CA VAL A 90 12.33 12.09 6.10
C VAL A 90 13.20 10.94 5.59
N GLY A 91 14.29 10.66 6.29
CA GLY A 91 15.23 9.62 5.95
C GLY A 91 14.95 8.33 6.71
N LEU A 92 15.41 7.22 6.17
CA LEU A 92 15.46 5.96 6.89
C LEU A 92 16.69 5.93 7.79
N ALA A 93 16.51 5.57 9.06
CA ALA A 93 17.61 5.46 10.02
C ALA A 93 18.68 4.47 9.57
N CYS A 94 18.34 3.49 8.75
CA CYS A 94 19.25 2.49 8.18
C CYS A 94 20.00 2.95 6.92
N GLY A 95 19.71 4.14 6.40
CA GLY A 95 20.38 4.70 5.21
C GLY A 95 19.90 4.13 3.87
N GLY A 96 18.86 3.29 3.86
CA GLY A 96 18.27 2.77 2.62
C GLY A 96 17.23 3.72 2.01
N THR A 97 16.69 3.31 0.88
CA THR A 97 15.58 4.00 0.20
C THR A 97 14.41 3.03 0.03
N ILE A 98 13.20 3.52 0.26
CA ILE A 98 11.97 2.77 0.01
C ILE A 98 10.99 3.58 -0.84
N ARG A 99 10.23 2.87 -1.67
CA ARG A 99 9.06 3.42 -2.37
C ARG A 99 7.81 2.74 -1.84
N ILE A 100 6.81 3.55 -1.57
CA ILE A 100 5.55 3.10 -0.96
C ILE A 100 4.40 3.56 -1.83
N LEU A 101 3.55 2.61 -2.24
CA LEU A 101 2.29 2.90 -2.89
C LEU A 101 1.22 3.11 -1.82
N VAL A 102 0.58 4.27 -1.82
CA VAL A 102 -0.56 4.57 -0.95
C VAL A 102 -1.83 4.54 -1.79
N GLU A 103 -2.73 3.63 -1.46
CA GLU A 103 -4.00 3.47 -2.16
C GLU A 103 -5.15 3.76 -1.19
N PRO A 104 -5.94 4.83 -1.44
CA PRO A 104 -7.21 4.96 -0.72
C PRO A 104 -8.15 3.84 -1.17
N ILE A 105 -9.00 3.38 -0.28
CA ILE A 105 -10.03 2.39 -0.62
C ILE A 105 -11.23 3.14 -1.15
N GLY A 106 -11.52 2.95 -2.43
CA GLY A 106 -12.51 3.71 -3.18
C GLY A 106 -11.88 4.84 -4.01
N GLY A 107 -12.69 5.70 -4.60
CA GLY A 107 -12.23 6.76 -5.48
C GLY A 107 -11.45 6.22 -6.68
N GLN A 108 -10.26 6.77 -6.92
CA GLN A 108 -9.33 6.30 -7.95
C GLN A 108 -8.32 5.29 -7.39
N GLY A 109 -8.43 4.94 -6.11
CA GLY A 109 -7.58 3.97 -5.45
C GLY A 109 -8.03 2.52 -5.64
N MET A 110 -7.83 1.70 -4.62
CA MET A 110 -8.25 0.30 -4.64
C MET A 110 -9.78 0.22 -4.53
N PRO A 111 -10.49 -0.41 -5.51
CA PRO A 111 -11.91 -0.62 -5.37
C PRO A 111 -12.24 -1.45 -4.13
N PHE A 112 -13.31 -1.08 -3.42
CA PHE A 112 -13.74 -1.81 -2.23
C PHE A 112 -13.98 -3.30 -2.51
N GLU A 113 -14.57 -3.62 -3.67
CA GLU A 113 -14.86 -4.99 -4.09
C GLU A 113 -13.58 -5.80 -4.28
N VAL A 114 -12.52 -5.18 -4.78
CA VAL A 114 -11.21 -5.82 -4.95
C VAL A 114 -10.60 -6.13 -3.59
N LEU A 115 -10.68 -5.21 -2.65
CA LEU A 115 -10.21 -5.45 -1.29
C LEU A 115 -11.03 -6.57 -0.61
N ALA A 116 -12.34 -6.58 -0.80
CA ALA A 116 -13.22 -7.63 -0.28
C ALA A 116 -12.82 -9.03 -0.81
N GLU A 117 -12.54 -9.13 -2.11
CA GLU A 117 -12.06 -10.38 -2.72
C GLU A 117 -10.69 -10.79 -2.19
N LEU A 118 -9.78 -9.83 -2.04
CA LEU A 118 -8.45 -10.09 -1.50
C LEU A 118 -8.54 -10.65 -0.08
N VAL A 119 -9.35 -10.02 0.77
CA VAL A 119 -9.56 -10.46 2.16
C VAL A 119 -10.23 -11.85 2.20
N ALA A 120 -11.22 -12.10 1.35
CA ALA A 120 -11.86 -13.40 1.24
C ALA A 120 -10.89 -14.49 0.78
N ALA A 121 -10.05 -14.21 -0.21
CA ALA A 121 -9.02 -15.13 -0.69
C ALA A 121 -7.99 -15.45 0.40
N ARG A 122 -7.57 -14.45 1.17
CA ARG A 122 -6.66 -14.65 2.32
C ARG A 122 -7.29 -15.57 3.38
N ALA A 123 -8.55 -15.34 3.72
CA ALA A 123 -9.28 -16.17 4.68
C ALA A 123 -9.43 -17.63 4.19
N ALA A 124 -9.67 -17.80 2.90
CA ALA A 124 -9.79 -19.13 2.27
C ALA A 124 -8.42 -19.76 1.94
N ARG A 125 -7.32 -19.05 2.17
CA ARG A 125 -5.96 -19.45 1.79
C ARG A 125 -5.84 -19.79 0.31
N THR A 126 -6.57 -19.06 -0.52
CA THR A 126 -6.52 -19.18 -1.97
C THR A 126 -5.47 -18.21 -2.52
N PRO A 127 -4.45 -18.67 -3.23
CA PRO A 127 -3.45 -17.78 -3.83
C PRO A 127 -4.09 -16.87 -4.87
N VAL A 128 -3.87 -15.55 -4.72
CA VAL A 128 -4.30 -14.53 -5.69
C VAL A 128 -3.18 -13.51 -5.87
N ALA A 129 -3.16 -12.85 -7.01
CA ALA A 129 -2.28 -11.72 -7.25
C ALA A 129 -3.13 -10.46 -7.44
N TYR A 130 -2.82 -9.45 -6.68
CA TYR A 130 -3.32 -8.11 -6.92
C TYR A 130 -2.29 -7.34 -7.74
N VAL A 131 -2.67 -6.94 -8.94
CA VAL A 131 -1.78 -6.26 -9.88
C VAL A 131 -2.21 -4.82 -10.04
N VAL A 132 -1.28 -3.90 -9.81
CA VAL A 132 -1.47 -2.47 -9.97
C VAL A 132 -0.51 -1.98 -11.03
N ARG A 133 -1.02 -1.29 -12.04
CA ARG A 133 -0.19 -0.61 -13.01
C ARG A 133 0.14 0.79 -12.47
N LEU A 134 1.41 1.03 -12.23
CA LEU A 134 1.88 2.37 -11.96
C LEU A 134 1.94 3.09 -13.30
N GLY A 135 1.03 4.02 -13.52
CA GLY A 135 0.81 4.62 -14.83
C GLY A 135 1.94 5.51 -15.29
N GLY A 136 2.00 5.74 -16.60
CA GLY A 136 2.99 6.47 -17.37
C GLY A 136 3.41 7.85 -16.87
N SER A 137 3.78 8.72 -17.77
CA SER A 137 4.40 10.02 -17.47
C SER A 137 3.56 10.99 -16.63
N ASP A 138 2.28 10.70 -16.44
CA ASP A 138 1.36 11.51 -15.62
C ASP A 138 1.15 10.96 -14.20
N GLY A 139 1.84 9.88 -13.84
CA GLY A 139 1.77 9.30 -12.51
C GLY A 139 0.45 8.60 -12.19
N ARG A 140 -0.38 8.29 -13.16
CA ARG A 140 -1.64 7.57 -12.93
C ARG A 140 -1.39 6.14 -12.51
N ILE A 141 -2.10 5.74 -11.47
CA ILE A 141 -2.18 4.35 -11.05
C ILE A 141 -3.47 3.79 -11.62
N GLU A 142 -3.34 2.77 -12.46
CA GLU A 142 -4.49 2.03 -12.98
C GLU A 142 -4.59 0.69 -12.25
N HIS A 143 -5.79 0.41 -11.74
CA HIS A 143 -6.08 -0.88 -11.14
C HIS A 143 -6.58 -1.83 -12.22
N THR A 144 -5.84 -2.90 -12.45
CA THR A 144 -6.34 -3.99 -13.27
C THR A 144 -7.22 -4.88 -12.40
N GLY A 145 -8.46 -5.07 -12.84
CA GLY A 145 -9.38 -5.95 -12.14
C GLY A 145 -8.84 -7.38 -12.09
N HIS A 146 -9.24 -8.12 -11.09
CA HIS A 146 -8.80 -9.50 -10.88
C HIS A 146 -9.27 -10.49 -11.94
N SER A 147 -10.11 -10.06 -12.87
CA SER A 147 -10.54 -10.86 -14.01
C SER A 147 -9.48 -10.96 -15.12
N ASP A 148 -8.46 -10.13 -15.08
CA ASP A 148 -7.37 -10.20 -16.02
C ASP A 148 -6.49 -11.40 -15.66
N ARG A 149 -6.57 -12.46 -16.47
CA ARG A 149 -5.76 -13.67 -16.29
C ARG A 149 -4.32 -13.37 -16.68
N PHE A 150 -3.51 -13.02 -15.72
CA PHE A 150 -2.08 -12.91 -15.91
C PHE A 150 -1.46 -14.31 -15.88
N ARG A 151 -0.74 -14.69 -16.93
CA ARG A 151 0.15 -15.83 -16.86
C ARG A 151 1.48 -15.35 -16.28
N LEU A 152 1.78 -15.84 -15.11
CA LEU A 152 3.14 -15.78 -14.59
C LEU A 152 3.91 -16.96 -15.20
N ASP A 153 4.76 -16.70 -16.17
CA ASP A 153 5.73 -17.68 -16.63
C ASP A 153 7.12 -17.35 -16.06
N ARG A 154 8.12 -18.17 -16.43
CA ARG A 154 9.49 -17.99 -15.95
C ARG A 154 10.17 -16.72 -16.48
N SER A 155 9.57 -16.01 -17.40
CA SER A 155 10.13 -14.79 -18.01
C SER A 155 9.52 -13.49 -17.45
N GLY A 156 8.52 -13.58 -16.58
CA GLY A 156 7.91 -12.45 -15.92
C GLY A 156 6.41 -12.32 -16.17
N LEU A 157 5.88 -11.17 -15.80
CA LEU A 157 4.49 -10.80 -16.07
C LEU A 157 4.35 -10.31 -17.51
N GLU A 158 3.62 -11.03 -18.30
CA GLU A 158 3.14 -10.55 -19.61
C GLU A 158 1.74 -9.94 -19.50
#